data_407c6855077fce8e97692b3499cb5148
#
_entry.id   407c6855077fce8e97692b3499cb5148
#
_cell.length_a   1.000
_cell.length_b   1.000
_cell.length_c   1.000
_cell.angle_alpha   90.00
_cell.angle_beta   90.00
_cell.angle_gamma   90.00
#
_symmetry.space_group_name_H-M   'P 1'
#
loop_
_entity.id
_entity.type
_entity.pdbx_description
1 polymer ?
#
loop_
_entity_poly.entity_id
_entity_poly.type
_entity_poly.pdbx_seq_one_letter_code
_entity_poly.pdbx_strand_id
1 'polypeptide(L)'
;MEHKETTLDNKIKLVDVSGRPAREQTFWPTVVLPRAAIESEIERLASIPAPADGLRAASVDHPSNTGPIPAYAPGIDVQIVVLKPGEQTEPMLRNSSCVDMCIRGKGLVTTGAKTFQAERFDVWNTPSMTPVVYRNDGSDLFVRLCYSNAPLLERLDVHYVGQVANATRPGSQDAALAASQRRARDAATPIPIGEDGAQMLGYEWLVDIDTVDSRMLHWPWKDVSPHLETVYGMDLAYTGRHLYVLYNPATERRIGTSHSFFATIAKLPPGKVDQPHRHTSAAINYIMWGNGKSVVNGEKIQWQEGDLHFSAPGWSVHNHASRDQGFVALTIQDHPLHIAMESLLWQETLKSPILKLGSEQGIQTNLSRVAA
;
A
#
# COMPACT_ATOMS: atom_id res chain seq x y z
N MET A 1 51.09 2.84 8.14
CA MET A 1 49.71 3.20 7.67
C MET A 1 49.04 3.99 8.80
N GLU A 2 49.08 5.30 8.68
CA GLU A 2 48.41 6.19 9.65
C GLU A 2 46.89 6.09 9.42
N HIS A 3 46.19 5.62 10.43
CA HIS A 3 44.73 5.74 10.50
C HIS A 3 44.40 7.23 10.64
N LYS A 4 43.92 7.85 9.56
CA LYS A 4 43.22 9.14 9.63
C LYS A 4 41.94 8.90 10.40
N GLU A 5 41.92 9.29 11.67
CA GLU A 5 40.67 9.52 12.42
C GLU A 5 39.90 10.63 11.69
N THR A 6 38.84 10.24 11.00
CA THR A 6 37.84 11.21 10.53
C THR A 6 37.00 11.58 11.72
N THR A 7 37.37 12.61 12.45
CA THR A 7 36.53 13.21 13.46
C THR A 7 35.29 13.79 12.75
N LEU A 8 34.20 13.04 12.77
CA LEU A 8 32.88 13.59 12.43
C LEU A 8 32.56 14.65 13.48
N ASP A 9 32.53 15.90 13.06
CA ASP A 9 32.12 17.04 13.93
C ASP A 9 30.60 16.92 14.15
N ASN A 10 30.20 16.08 15.14
CA ASN A 10 28.84 15.82 15.53
C ASN A 10 28.18 17.01 16.23
N LYS A 11 28.49 18.25 15.80
CA LYS A 11 27.87 19.43 16.37
C LYS A 11 26.45 19.58 15.85
N ILE A 12 25.50 19.50 16.77
CA ILE A 12 24.11 19.88 16.52
C ILE A 12 24.11 21.34 16.04
N LYS A 13 23.45 21.57 14.90
CA LYS A 13 23.28 22.93 14.35
C LYS A 13 21.89 23.44 14.66
N LEU A 14 21.83 24.63 15.21
CA LEU A 14 20.59 25.41 15.26
C LEU A 14 20.44 26.16 13.94
N VAL A 15 19.32 25.97 13.27
CA VAL A 15 19.03 26.63 12.00
C VAL A 15 17.85 27.57 12.23
N ASP A 16 18.05 28.87 11.99
CA ASP A 16 16.96 29.83 12.05
C ASP A 16 15.98 29.59 10.90
N VAL A 17 14.72 29.34 11.26
CA VAL A 17 13.60 29.11 10.34
C VAL A 17 12.56 30.24 10.39
N SER A 18 12.85 31.31 11.13
CA SER A 18 11.96 32.47 11.27
C SER A 18 11.72 33.13 9.92
N GLY A 19 10.49 33.38 9.57
CA GLY A 19 10.12 34.06 8.33
C GLY A 19 10.40 33.29 7.05
N ARG A 20 10.76 32.03 7.13
CA ARG A 20 10.89 31.18 5.92
C ARG A 20 9.52 30.95 5.28
N PRO A 21 9.38 31.19 3.98
CA PRO A 21 8.16 30.84 3.27
C PRO A 21 7.91 29.33 3.37
N ALA A 22 6.65 28.92 3.31
CA ALA A 22 6.31 27.51 3.17
C ALA A 22 7.03 26.96 1.94
N ARG A 23 7.59 25.75 2.09
CA ARG A 23 8.25 25.08 0.96
C ARG A 23 7.22 24.85 -0.13
N GLU A 24 7.54 25.23 -1.36
CA GLU A 24 6.74 24.88 -2.51
C GLU A 24 6.66 23.34 -2.62
N GLN A 25 5.45 22.82 -2.77
CA GLN A 25 5.24 21.38 -2.91
C GLN A 25 5.74 20.95 -4.29
N THR A 26 6.76 20.12 -4.30
CA THR A 26 7.23 19.44 -5.50
C THR A 26 6.72 18.00 -5.47
N PHE A 27 5.92 17.63 -6.46
CA PHE A 27 5.44 16.25 -6.63
C PHE A 27 6.35 15.49 -7.60
N TRP A 28 6.47 14.19 -7.39
CA TRP A 28 7.05 13.35 -8.42
C TRP A 28 6.13 13.39 -9.65
N PRO A 29 6.66 13.45 -10.88
CA PRO A 29 5.81 13.40 -12.05
C PRO A 29 5.07 12.06 -12.14
N THR A 30 3.95 12.06 -12.83
CA THR A 30 3.24 10.83 -13.18
C THR A 30 4.05 10.04 -14.20
N VAL A 31 4.10 8.71 -14.03
CA VAL A 31 4.85 7.82 -14.93
C VAL A 31 4.05 6.54 -15.20
N VAL A 32 4.31 5.93 -16.35
CA VAL A 32 3.80 4.60 -16.70
C VAL A 32 4.99 3.68 -16.96
N LEU A 33 5.01 2.53 -16.29
CA LEU A 33 5.85 1.41 -16.66
C LEU A 33 5.05 0.54 -17.64
N PRO A 34 5.42 0.49 -18.93
CA PRO A 34 4.67 -0.25 -19.93
C PRO A 34 4.72 -1.76 -19.69
N ARG A 35 3.65 -2.46 -20.06
CA ARG A 35 3.61 -3.93 -20.06
C ARG A 35 4.84 -4.57 -20.69
N ALA A 36 5.28 -4.06 -21.83
CA ALA A 36 6.45 -4.61 -22.52
C ALA A 36 7.72 -4.58 -21.66
N ALA A 37 7.92 -3.54 -20.84
CA ALA A 37 9.03 -3.46 -19.90
C ALA A 37 8.87 -4.45 -18.74
N ILE A 38 7.64 -4.63 -18.23
CA ILE A 38 7.34 -5.63 -17.19
C ILE A 38 7.61 -7.05 -17.70
N GLU A 39 7.14 -7.39 -18.90
CA GLU A 39 7.35 -8.71 -19.51
C GLU A 39 8.86 -8.96 -19.79
N SER A 40 9.58 -7.96 -20.31
CA SER A 40 11.03 -8.06 -20.52
C SER A 40 11.78 -8.33 -19.20
N GLU A 41 11.37 -7.68 -18.11
CA GLU A 41 11.98 -7.89 -16.81
C GLU A 41 11.62 -9.26 -16.21
N ILE A 42 10.41 -9.74 -16.42
CA ILE A 42 10.00 -11.10 -16.05
C ILE A 42 10.89 -12.13 -16.76
N GLU A 43 11.11 -12.00 -18.06
CA GLU A 43 11.97 -12.88 -18.85
C GLU A 43 13.42 -12.83 -18.36
N ARG A 44 13.95 -11.63 -18.09
CA ARG A 44 15.29 -11.46 -17.53
C ARG A 44 15.44 -12.15 -16.17
N LEU A 45 14.47 -11.94 -15.25
CA LEU A 45 14.47 -12.59 -13.93
C LEU A 45 14.36 -14.12 -14.05
N ALA A 46 13.53 -14.62 -14.97
CA ALA A 46 13.40 -16.06 -15.21
C ALA A 46 14.69 -16.68 -15.81
N SER A 47 15.51 -15.90 -16.52
CA SER A 47 16.76 -16.39 -17.15
C SER A 47 17.93 -16.54 -16.17
N ILE A 48 17.92 -15.81 -15.04
CA ILE A 48 19.00 -15.86 -14.06
C ILE A 48 18.85 -17.04 -13.08
N PRO A 49 19.94 -17.53 -12.44
CA PRO A 49 19.87 -18.53 -11.39
C PRO A 49 19.05 -18.04 -10.18
N ALA A 50 18.46 -18.97 -9.43
CA ALA A 50 17.81 -18.61 -8.16
C ALA A 50 18.86 -18.10 -7.17
N PRO A 51 18.63 -16.95 -6.49
CA PRO A 51 19.46 -16.56 -5.36
C PRO A 51 19.25 -17.52 -4.17
N ALA A 52 20.10 -17.42 -3.16
CA ALA A 52 20.08 -18.36 -2.03
C ALA A 52 18.77 -18.34 -1.24
N ASP A 53 18.09 -17.20 -1.19
CA ASP A 53 16.76 -17.03 -0.56
C ASP A 53 15.58 -17.39 -1.49
N GLY A 54 15.87 -17.80 -2.72
CA GLY A 54 14.86 -18.13 -3.73
C GLY A 54 14.10 -16.93 -4.30
N LEU A 55 14.43 -15.69 -3.91
CA LEU A 55 13.68 -14.49 -4.28
C LEU A 55 14.28 -13.78 -5.50
N ARG A 56 13.80 -14.08 -6.71
CA ARG A 56 14.09 -13.24 -7.89
C ARG A 56 13.11 -12.09 -7.93
N ALA A 57 13.61 -10.90 -7.67
CA ALA A 57 12.81 -9.69 -7.67
C ALA A 57 13.54 -8.53 -8.33
N ALA A 58 12.78 -7.62 -8.93
CA ALA A 58 13.24 -6.33 -9.39
C ALA A 58 12.28 -5.25 -8.88
N SER A 59 12.81 -4.25 -8.20
CA SER A 59 12.05 -3.08 -7.77
C SER A 59 11.93 -2.07 -8.90
N VAL A 60 10.75 -1.48 -9.03
CA VAL A 60 10.50 -0.37 -9.94
C VAL A 60 10.94 0.92 -9.25
N ASP A 61 11.91 1.62 -9.83
CA ASP A 61 12.42 2.86 -9.27
C ASP A 61 11.96 4.07 -10.07
N HIS A 62 11.37 5.04 -9.39
CA HIS A 62 10.90 6.26 -10.02
C HIS A 62 12.07 7.21 -10.29
N PRO A 63 12.15 7.89 -11.48
CA PRO A 63 13.25 8.79 -11.79
C PRO A 63 13.51 9.91 -10.78
N SER A 64 12.49 10.32 -10.04
CA SER A 64 12.60 11.34 -8.99
C SER A 64 12.91 10.77 -7.61
N ASN A 65 13.13 9.46 -7.48
CA ASN A 65 13.48 8.86 -6.20
C ASN A 65 14.91 9.28 -5.78
N THR A 66 15.04 9.79 -4.59
CA THR A 66 16.31 10.14 -3.94
C THR A 66 16.48 9.43 -2.60
N GLY A 67 15.65 8.41 -2.36
CA GLY A 67 15.67 7.63 -1.13
C GLY A 67 16.78 6.58 -1.12
N PRO A 68 16.97 5.89 0.02
CA PRO A 68 18.01 4.90 0.21
C PRO A 68 17.76 3.60 -0.57
N ILE A 69 16.51 3.31 -0.91
CA ILE A 69 16.12 2.12 -1.69
C ILE A 69 15.17 2.53 -2.84
N PRO A 70 15.00 1.67 -3.87
CA PRO A 70 14.03 1.91 -4.94
C PRO A 70 12.62 2.17 -4.43
N ALA A 71 11.91 3.08 -5.07
CA ALA A 71 10.52 3.39 -4.78
C ALA A 71 9.79 3.89 -6.03
N TYR A 72 8.59 3.38 -6.30
CA TYR A 72 7.77 3.80 -7.43
C TYR A 72 6.87 5.01 -7.10
N ALA A 73 6.56 5.19 -5.82
CA ALA A 73 5.97 6.40 -5.27
C ALA A 73 6.66 6.76 -3.94
N PRO A 74 6.61 8.01 -3.46
CA PRO A 74 7.18 8.34 -2.16
C PRO A 74 6.64 7.42 -1.06
N GLY A 75 7.48 6.57 -0.51
CA GLY A 75 7.11 5.61 0.53
C GLY A 75 6.54 4.27 0.05
N ILE A 76 6.39 4.03 -1.25
CA ILE A 76 5.87 2.76 -1.79
C ILE A 76 6.87 2.15 -2.79
N ASP A 77 7.35 0.95 -2.48
CA ASP A 77 8.08 0.08 -3.40
C ASP A 77 7.10 -0.81 -4.17
N VAL A 78 7.41 -1.10 -5.43
CA VAL A 78 6.72 -2.09 -6.25
C VAL A 78 7.74 -3.04 -6.84
N GLN A 79 7.64 -4.31 -6.49
CA GLN A 79 8.54 -5.35 -6.97
C GLN A 79 7.83 -6.29 -7.94
N ILE A 80 8.51 -6.60 -9.03
CA ILE A 80 8.19 -7.72 -9.92
C ILE A 80 8.92 -8.94 -9.36
N VAL A 81 8.19 -9.97 -8.93
CA VAL A 81 8.76 -11.17 -8.32
C VAL A 81 8.40 -12.39 -9.15
N VAL A 82 9.42 -13.23 -9.44
CA VAL A 82 9.30 -14.38 -10.35
C VAL A 82 9.79 -15.67 -9.68
N LEU A 83 8.95 -16.70 -9.69
CA LEU A 83 9.33 -18.08 -9.35
C LEU A 83 9.10 -18.99 -10.55
N LYS A 84 10.12 -19.78 -10.90
CA LYS A 84 10.00 -20.85 -11.91
C LYS A 84 9.32 -22.10 -11.33
N PRO A 85 8.78 -22.98 -12.17
CA PRO A 85 8.25 -24.27 -11.73
C PRO A 85 9.21 -25.01 -10.80
N GLY A 86 8.70 -25.51 -9.67
CA GLY A 86 9.44 -26.24 -8.64
C GLY A 86 10.22 -25.38 -7.64
N GLU A 87 10.28 -24.07 -7.81
CA GLU A 87 11.00 -23.18 -6.91
C GLU A 87 10.14 -22.70 -5.73
N GLN A 88 10.83 -22.36 -4.63
CA GLN A 88 10.23 -21.69 -3.48
C GLN A 88 11.19 -20.67 -2.89
N THR A 89 10.64 -19.72 -2.11
CA THR A 89 11.42 -18.76 -1.34
C THR A 89 11.71 -19.28 0.06
N GLU A 90 12.80 -18.82 0.66
CA GLU A 90 12.99 -18.94 2.10
C GLU A 90 12.01 -18.04 2.86
N PRO A 91 11.58 -18.42 4.07
CA PRO A 91 10.73 -17.58 4.90
C PRO A 91 11.50 -16.34 5.35
N MET A 92 10.96 -15.16 5.04
CA MET A 92 11.54 -13.87 5.41
C MET A 92 10.61 -13.12 6.36
N LEU A 93 11.20 -12.45 7.34
CA LEU A 93 10.51 -11.52 8.22
C LEU A 93 10.92 -10.09 7.91
N ARG A 94 9.94 -9.20 7.85
CA ARG A 94 10.16 -7.76 7.72
C ARG A 94 9.07 -6.98 8.46
N ASN A 95 9.43 -5.82 9.00
CA ASN A 95 8.43 -4.97 9.65
C ASN A 95 7.67 -4.07 8.67
N SER A 96 8.02 -4.08 7.38
CA SER A 96 7.17 -3.52 6.34
C SER A 96 5.98 -4.45 6.06
N SER A 97 4.82 -3.85 5.80
CA SER A 97 3.64 -4.57 5.31
C SER A 97 3.57 -4.55 3.79
N CYS A 98 2.92 -5.57 3.22
CA CYS A 98 2.76 -5.67 1.77
C CYS A 98 1.33 -5.95 1.37
N VAL A 99 1.04 -5.56 0.12
CA VAL A 99 -0.07 -6.08 -0.67
C VAL A 99 0.52 -6.70 -1.92
N ASP A 100 0.16 -7.92 -2.20
CA ASP A 100 0.62 -8.68 -3.34
C ASP A 100 -0.52 -8.95 -4.32
N MET A 101 -0.22 -9.01 -5.61
CA MET A 101 -1.14 -9.42 -6.67
C MET A 101 -0.45 -10.40 -7.60
N CYS A 102 -1.05 -11.56 -7.83
CA CYS A 102 -0.60 -12.46 -8.88
C CYS A 102 -0.97 -11.90 -10.26
N ILE A 103 0.02 -11.67 -11.13
CA ILE A 103 -0.22 -11.17 -12.50
C ILE A 103 -0.07 -12.25 -13.57
N ARG A 104 0.62 -13.36 -13.25
CA ARG A 104 0.81 -14.49 -14.18
C ARG A 104 0.96 -15.82 -13.43
N GLY A 105 0.37 -16.86 -13.97
CA GLY A 105 0.47 -18.22 -13.44
C GLY A 105 -0.28 -18.42 -12.14
N LYS A 106 0.23 -19.33 -11.31
CA LYS A 106 -0.30 -19.66 -10.00
C LYS A 106 0.81 -20.17 -9.07
N GLY A 107 0.61 -20.04 -7.76
CA GLY A 107 1.55 -20.55 -6.78
C GLY A 107 0.92 -20.68 -5.40
N LEU A 108 1.60 -21.40 -4.51
CA LEU A 108 1.18 -21.55 -3.12
C LEU A 108 1.80 -20.44 -2.26
N VAL A 109 0.97 -19.87 -1.41
CA VAL A 109 1.35 -18.88 -0.40
C VAL A 109 1.10 -19.47 0.97
N THR A 110 2.16 -19.63 1.77
CA THR A 110 2.09 -20.26 3.09
C THR A 110 2.58 -19.32 4.18
N THR A 111 1.79 -19.17 5.24
CA THR A 111 2.15 -18.47 6.46
C THR A 111 1.62 -19.21 7.69
N GLY A 112 2.51 -19.65 8.57
CA GLY A 112 2.13 -20.50 9.70
C GLY A 112 1.39 -21.75 9.23
N ALA A 113 0.17 -21.97 9.75
CA ALA A 113 -0.68 -23.10 9.37
C ALA A 113 -1.57 -22.82 8.14
N LYS A 114 -1.61 -21.58 7.64
CA LYS A 114 -2.46 -21.19 6.51
C LYS A 114 -1.70 -21.35 5.20
N THR A 115 -2.30 -22.09 4.26
CA THR A 115 -1.84 -22.18 2.87
C THR A 115 -3.02 -21.94 1.94
N PHE A 116 -2.79 -21.16 0.88
CA PHE A 116 -3.75 -21.00 -0.20
C PHE A 116 -3.03 -20.97 -1.55
N GLN A 117 -3.73 -21.32 -2.60
CA GLN A 117 -3.27 -21.14 -3.97
C GLN A 117 -3.66 -19.73 -4.43
N ALA A 118 -2.65 -18.97 -4.86
CA ALA A 118 -2.85 -17.70 -5.53
C ALA A 118 -2.88 -17.93 -7.04
N GLU A 119 -3.89 -17.39 -7.70
CA GLU A 119 -4.07 -17.45 -9.15
C GLU A 119 -4.05 -16.05 -9.75
N ARG A 120 -4.04 -15.95 -11.08
CA ARG A 120 -3.98 -14.63 -11.75
C ARG A 120 -5.09 -13.69 -11.27
N PHE A 121 -4.68 -12.50 -10.86
CA PHE A 121 -5.48 -11.40 -10.31
C PHE A 121 -5.95 -11.58 -8.86
N ASP A 122 -5.59 -12.68 -8.21
CA ASP A 122 -5.75 -12.78 -6.77
C ASP A 122 -4.89 -11.73 -6.06
N VAL A 123 -5.43 -11.18 -4.99
CA VAL A 123 -4.75 -10.20 -4.14
C VAL A 123 -4.69 -10.73 -2.72
N TRP A 124 -3.62 -10.47 -2.00
CA TRP A 124 -3.50 -10.75 -0.57
C TRP A 124 -2.63 -9.71 0.13
N ASN A 125 -2.83 -9.56 1.43
CA ASN A 125 -1.97 -8.73 2.26
C ASN A 125 -0.99 -9.57 3.07
N THR A 126 0.22 -9.08 3.25
CA THR A 126 1.21 -9.64 4.19
C THR A 126 1.44 -8.63 5.30
N PRO A 127 0.92 -8.89 6.51
CA PRO A 127 1.16 -8.00 7.66
C PRO A 127 2.63 -7.95 8.06
N SER A 128 3.01 -6.87 8.76
CA SER A 128 4.31 -6.74 9.39
C SER A 128 4.68 -7.97 10.22
N MET A 129 5.94 -8.38 10.20
CA MET A 129 6.50 -9.51 10.96
C MET A 129 5.79 -10.86 10.73
N THR A 130 5.16 -11.02 9.57
CA THR A 130 4.51 -12.27 9.18
C THR A 130 5.44 -13.06 8.25
N PRO A 131 5.94 -14.23 8.66
CA PRO A 131 6.78 -15.06 7.79
C PRO A 131 5.94 -15.68 6.69
N VAL A 132 6.40 -15.54 5.44
CA VAL A 132 5.70 -16.09 4.27
C VAL A 132 6.68 -16.86 3.39
N VAL A 133 6.22 -18.00 2.91
CA VAL A 133 6.89 -18.82 1.89
C VAL A 133 6.02 -18.82 0.64
N TYR A 134 6.63 -18.55 -0.49
CA TYR A 134 6.02 -18.67 -1.81
C TYR A 134 6.59 -19.89 -2.52
N ARG A 135 5.74 -20.70 -3.11
CA ARG A 135 6.17 -21.87 -3.88
C ARG A 135 5.42 -21.94 -5.21
N ASN A 136 6.14 -22.21 -6.28
CA ASN A 136 5.55 -22.50 -7.57
C ASN A 136 5.52 -24.01 -7.80
N ASP A 137 4.37 -24.63 -7.62
CA ASP A 137 4.10 -26.04 -7.93
C ASP A 137 3.37 -26.24 -9.27
N GLY A 138 3.20 -25.17 -10.03
CA GLY A 138 2.64 -25.17 -11.37
C GLY A 138 3.67 -25.49 -12.46
N SER A 139 3.22 -25.44 -13.71
CA SER A 139 4.05 -25.68 -14.91
C SER A 139 4.48 -24.39 -15.62
N ASP A 140 3.99 -23.24 -15.21
CA ASP A 140 4.30 -21.92 -15.78
C ASP A 140 4.96 -21.03 -14.70
N LEU A 141 5.48 -19.85 -15.09
CA LEU A 141 6.01 -18.89 -14.15
C LEU A 141 4.90 -18.42 -13.19
N PHE A 142 5.22 -18.36 -11.90
CA PHE A 142 4.42 -17.66 -10.92
C PHE A 142 4.99 -16.24 -10.74
N VAL A 143 4.25 -15.24 -11.21
CA VAL A 143 4.68 -13.84 -11.19
C VAL A 143 3.71 -13.01 -10.36
N ARG A 144 4.24 -12.22 -9.46
CA ARG A 144 3.46 -11.29 -8.64
C ARG A 144 4.06 -9.89 -8.61
N LEU A 145 3.21 -8.89 -8.45
CA LEU A 145 3.59 -7.57 -8.01
C LEU A 145 3.46 -7.50 -6.50
N CYS A 146 4.49 -7.02 -5.83
CA CYS A 146 4.51 -6.82 -4.38
C CYS A 146 4.63 -5.32 -4.10
N TYR A 147 3.63 -4.74 -3.48
CA TYR A 147 3.62 -3.35 -3.03
C TYR A 147 3.98 -3.30 -1.55
N SER A 148 4.96 -2.48 -1.17
CA SER A 148 5.52 -2.46 0.18
C SER A 148 5.75 -1.04 0.67
N ASN A 149 5.58 -0.80 1.98
CA ASN A 149 5.93 0.47 2.61
C ASN A 149 7.38 0.53 3.10
N ALA A 150 8.24 -0.38 2.65
CA ALA A 150 9.65 -0.42 3.02
C ALA A 150 10.38 0.93 2.79
N PRO A 151 10.19 1.65 1.65
CA PRO A 151 10.88 2.93 1.45
C PRO A 151 10.57 4.00 2.49
N LEU A 152 9.35 3.98 3.04
CA LEU A 152 9.01 4.87 4.15
C LEU A 152 9.78 4.51 5.42
N LEU A 153 9.83 3.21 5.76
CA LEU A 153 10.54 2.74 6.96
C LEU A 153 12.05 2.95 6.84
N GLU A 154 12.62 2.79 5.64
CA GLU A 154 14.02 3.11 5.38
C GLU A 154 14.33 4.62 5.54
N ARG A 155 13.42 5.50 5.09
CA ARG A 155 13.58 6.94 5.31
C ARG A 155 13.51 7.35 6.79
N LEU A 156 12.88 6.53 7.62
CA LEU A 156 12.78 6.69 9.06
C LEU A 156 13.90 5.96 9.82
N ASP A 157 14.79 5.24 9.11
CA ASP A 157 15.85 4.39 9.69
C ASP A 157 15.31 3.32 10.66
N VAL A 158 14.11 2.78 10.38
CA VAL A 158 13.44 1.77 11.23
C VAL A 158 13.06 0.50 10.47
N HIS A 159 13.48 0.34 9.23
CA HIS A 159 13.17 -0.87 8.46
C HIS A 159 13.99 -2.06 8.98
N TYR A 160 13.30 -3.14 9.28
CA TYR A 160 13.90 -4.39 9.72
C TYR A 160 13.60 -5.51 8.73
N VAL A 161 14.64 -6.23 8.33
CA VAL A 161 14.55 -7.48 7.57
C VAL A 161 15.42 -8.52 8.28
N GLY A 162 14.85 -9.68 8.57
CA GLY A 162 15.55 -10.73 9.30
C GLY A 162 15.09 -12.13 8.92
N GLN A 163 15.83 -13.13 9.40
CA GLN A 163 15.47 -14.53 9.24
C GLN A 163 14.56 -15.00 10.37
N VAL A 164 13.68 -15.94 10.10
CA VAL A 164 12.74 -16.51 11.07
C VAL A 164 13.41 -17.07 12.32
N ALA A 165 14.62 -17.67 12.16
CA ALA A 165 15.37 -18.24 13.28
C ALA A 165 15.78 -17.21 14.37
N ASN A 166 15.86 -15.94 13.99
CA ASN A 166 16.25 -14.84 14.90
C ASN A 166 15.07 -14.02 15.43
N ALA A 167 13.86 -14.32 14.94
CA ALA A 167 12.66 -13.61 15.36
C ALA A 167 12.04 -14.32 16.56
N THR A 168 12.26 -13.75 17.74
CA THR A 168 11.35 -14.02 18.86
C THR A 168 9.97 -13.56 18.42
N ARG A 169 9.01 -14.49 18.24
CA ARG A 169 7.63 -14.11 17.91
C ARG A 169 7.16 -13.07 18.92
N PRO A 170 6.74 -11.87 18.49
CA PRO A 170 5.96 -11.03 19.37
C PRO A 170 4.72 -11.85 19.75
N GLY A 171 4.54 -12.18 21.02
CA GLY A 171 3.36 -12.91 21.47
C GLY A 171 3.57 -14.30 22.08
N SER A 172 4.80 -14.83 22.17
CA SER A 172 5.10 -15.98 23.02
C SER A 172 5.35 -15.59 24.48
N GLN A 173 4.76 -14.47 24.93
CA GLN A 173 4.72 -14.18 26.33
C GLN A 173 3.89 -15.24 27.05
N ASP A 174 4.38 -15.68 28.17
CA ASP A 174 3.64 -16.56 29.09
C ASP A 174 2.22 -16.00 29.25
N ALA A 175 1.21 -16.80 28.97
CA ALA A 175 -0.20 -16.37 29.02
C ALA A 175 -0.58 -15.81 30.43
N ALA A 176 0.10 -16.27 31.46
CA ALA A 176 -0.06 -15.76 32.84
C ALA A 176 0.49 -14.32 32.96
N LEU A 177 1.65 -14.04 32.36
CA LEU A 177 2.25 -12.70 32.35
C LEU A 177 1.37 -11.73 31.54
N ALA A 178 0.91 -12.13 30.38
CA ALA A 178 0.00 -11.33 29.56
C ALA A 178 -1.34 -11.07 30.26
N ALA A 179 -1.88 -12.05 31.01
CA ALA A 179 -3.10 -11.87 31.80
C ALA A 179 -2.88 -10.96 33.02
N SER A 180 -1.69 -10.98 33.61
CA SER A 180 -1.32 -10.08 34.71
C SER A 180 -1.17 -8.64 34.23
N GLN A 181 -0.52 -8.44 33.09
CA GLN A 181 -0.35 -7.12 32.46
C GLN A 181 -1.70 -6.53 32.06
N ARG A 182 -2.61 -7.31 31.45
CA ARG A 182 -3.97 -6.86 31.13
C ARG A 182 -4.74 -6.40 32.36
N ARG A 183 -4.71 -7.19 33.46
CA ARG A 183 -5.40 -6.82 34.69
C ARG A 183 -4.84 -5.54 35.30
N ALA A 184 -3.53 -5.35 35.23
CA ALA A 184 -2.88 -4.15 35.71
C ALA A 184 -3.31 -2.93 34.82
N ARG A 185 -3.38 -3.08 33.50
CA ARG A 185 -3.86 -2.04 32.58
C ARG A 185 -5.32 -1.65 32.84
N ASP A 186 -6.18 -2.65 33.04
CA ASP A 186 -7.61 -2.41 33.32
C ASP A 186 -7.79 -1.64 34.67
N ALA A 187 -6.83 -1.71 35.56
CA ALA A 187 -6.79 -0.93 36.79
C ALA A 187 -6.17 0.48 36.60
N ALA A 188 -5.51 0.76 35.48
CA ALA A 188 -4.92 2.07 35.21
C ALA A 188 -6.01 3.07 34.90
N THR A 189 -6.15 4.10 35.73
CA THR A 189 -7.09 5.18 35.48
C THR A 189 -6.36 6.40 34.93
N PRO A 190 -6.73 6.90 33.75
CA PRO A 190 -6.19 8.15 33.26
C PRO A 190 -6.50 9.28 34.23
N ILE A 191 -5.53 10.16 34.44
CA ILE A 191 -5.62 11.31 35.37
C ILE A 191 -6.02 12.54 34.53
N PRO A 192 -7.23 13.13 34.71
CA PRO A 192 -7.63 14.33 34.01
C PRO A 192 -6.69 15.51 34.35
N ILE A 193 -6.31 16.27 33.33
CA ILE A 193 -5.47 17.46 33.46
C ILE A 193 -6.14 18.64 32.76
N GLY A 194 -6.36 19.72 33.52
CA GLY A 194 -7.05 20.90 32.99
C GLY A 194 -8.53 20.65 32.70
N GLU A 195 -9.13 21.52 31.87
CA GLU A 195 -10.58 21.53 31.55
C GLU A 195 -10.88 21.13 30.10
N ASP A 196 -9.86 20.97 29.26
CA ASP A 196 -9.98 20.71 27.83
C ASP A 196 -9.96 19.22 27.44
N GLY A 197 -9.95 18.31 28.45
CA GLY A 197 -9.99 16.88 28.26
C GLY A 197 -8.60 16.21 28.17
N ALA A 198 -7.51 16.95 28.40
CA ALA A 198 -6.18 16.37 28.49
C ALA A 198 -6.08 15.39 29.66
N GLN A 199 -5.30 14.32 29.51
CA GLN A 199 -5.13 13.28 30.51
C GLN A 199 -3.67 12.85 30.59
N MET A 200 -3.26 12.33 31.76
CA MET A 200 -2.01 11.60 31.93
C MET A 200 -2.31 10.12 32.15
N LEU A 201 -1.42 9.28 31.63
CA LEU A 201 -1.44 7.83 31.87
C LEU A 201 -0.05 7.39 32.35
N GLY A 202 0.03 6.42 33.30
CA GLY A 202 1.32 5.87 33.72
C GLY A 202 2.10 5.28 32.56
N TYR A 203 3.41 5.55 32.47
CA TYR A 203 4.26 5.09 31.36
C TYR A 203 4.31 3.57 31.24
N GLU A 204 4.20 2.85 32.35
CA GLU A 204 4.19 1.38 32.40
C GLU A 204 3.09 0.78 31.52
N TRP A 205 2.01 1.51 31.25
CA TRP A 205 0.88 1.06 30.47
C TRP A 205 1.08 1.25 28.96
N LEU A 206 2.08 2.03 28.54
CA LEU A 206 2.37 2.26 27.13
C LEU A 206 2.90 1.00 26.41
N VAL A 207 3.51 0.07 27.14
CA VAL A 207 4.04 -1.19 26.57
C VAL A 207 2.98 -2.28 26.41
N ASP A 208 1.79 -2.09 26.97
CA ASP A 208 0.66 -3.02 26.83
C ASP A 208 -0.40 -2.44 25.87
N ILE A 209 0.03 -2.19 24.64
CA ILE A 209 -0.86 -1.74 23.57
C ILE A 209 -1.80 -2.87 23.18
N ASP A 210 -3.09 -2.56 23.00
CA ASP A 210 -4.07 -3.52 22.47
C ASP A 210 -3.59 -4.12 21.17
N THR A 211 -3.51 -5.45 21.14
CA THR A 211 -3.15 -6.16 19.92
C THR A 211 -4.36 -6.27 19.02
N VAL A 212 -4.24 -5.79 17.79
CA VAL A 212 -5.19 -6.03 16.73
C VAL A 212 -4.80 -7.33 16.02
N ASP A 213 -5.75 -8.23 15.82
CA ASP A 213 -5.52 -9.47 15.08
C ASP A 213 -5.31 -9.17 13.59
N SER A 214 -4.07 -8.88 13.23
CA SER A 214 -3.67 -8.62 11.85
C SER A 214 -3.30 -9.92 11.17
N ARG A 215 -4.23 -10.46 10.38
CA ARG A 215 -4.04 -11.71 9.64
C ARG A 215 -3.70 -11.44 8.18
N MET A 216 -3.01 -12.40 7.56
CA MET A 216 -2.96 -12.48 6.12
C MET A 216 -4.34 -12.87 5.60
N LEU A 217 -4.93 -11.99 4.79
CA LEU A 217 -6.18 -12.21 4.08
C LEU A 217 -5.89 -12.44 2.59
N HIS A 218 -6.79 -13.17 1.92
CA HIS A 218 -6.71 -13.47 0.51
C HIS A 218 -8.05 -13.14 -0.13
N TRP A 219 -8.01 -12.38 -1.22
CA TRP A 219 -9.16 -12.01 -2.05
C TRP A 219 -9.02 -12.70 -3.42
N PRO A 220 -9.59 -13.92 -3.58
CA PRO A 220 -9.55 -14.63 -4.84
C PRO A 220 -10.30 -13.87 -5.92
N TRP A 221 -9.69 -13.70 -7.09
CA TRP A 221 -10.31 -12.99 -8.21
C TRP A 221 -11.66 -13.58 -8.62
N LYS A 222 -11.80 -14.91 -8.57
CA LYS A 222 -13.05 -15.61 -8.87
C LYS A 222 -14.21 -15.21 -7.96
N ASP A 223 -13.91 -14.78 -6.71
CA ASP A 223 -14.89 -14.35 -5.73
C ASP A 223 -15.12 -12.83 -5.80
N VAL A 224 -14.10 -12.06 -6.20
CA VAL A 224 -14.16 -10.59 -6.33
C VAL A 224 -14.85 -10.16 -7.63
N SER A 225 -14.49 -10.77 -8.77
CA SER A 225 -14.92 -10.33 -10.09
C SER A 225 -16.44 -10.30 -10.32
N PRO A 226 -17.26 -11.22 -9.78
CA PRO A 226 -18.71 -11.18 -9.96
C PRO A 226 -19.38 -9.92 -9.35
N HIS A 227 -18.80 -9.38 -8.26
CA HIS A 227 -19.32 -8.18 -7.63
C HIS A 227 -19.14 -6.93 -8.47
N LEU A 228 -18.15 -6.89 -9.34
CA LEU A 228 -17.94 -5.77 -10.25
C LEU A 228 -19.07 -5.64 -11.29
N GLU A 229 -19.76 -6.71 -11.61
CA GLU A 229 -20.94 -6.69 -12.49
C GLU A 229 -22.21 -6.24 -11.77
N THR A 230 -22.36 -6.58 -10.50
CA THR A 230 -23.56 -6.26 -9.70
C THR A 230 -23.77 -4.75 -9.56
N VAL A 231 -22.70 -3.98 -9.41
CA VAL A 231 -22.78 -2.50 -9.26
C VAL A 231 -23.34 -1.84 -10.52
N TYR A 232 -23.21 -2.45 -11.70
CA TYR A 232 -23.81 -1.93 -12.94
C TYR A 232 -25.35 -2.04 -12.97
N GLY A 233 -25.92 -2.96 -12.23
CA GLY A 233 -27.36 -3.14 -12.13
C GLY A 233 -28.02 -2.25 -11.08
N MET A 234 -27.28 -1.53 -10.27
CA MET A 234 -27.81 -0.56 -9.34
C MET A 234 -28.16 0.72 -10.09
N ASP A 235 -29.46 1.02 -10.20
CA ASP A 235 -29.97 2.27 -10.76
C ASP A 235 -29.72 3.44 -9.79
N LEU A 236 -28.47 3.63 -9.44
CA LEU A 236 -28.00 4.77 -8.68
C LEU A 236 -27.57 5.84 -9.67
N ALA A 237 -27.76 7.09 -9.33
CA ALA A 237 -27.22 8.24 -10.06
C ALA A 237 -25.68 8.26 -9.97
N TYR A 238 -25.07 7.21 -10.48
CA TYR A 238 -23.66 6.88 -10.36
C TYR A 238 -22.90 7.46 -11.55
N THR A 239 -22.03 8.41 -11.30
CA THR A 239 -21.39 9.20 -12.36
C THR A 239 -19.92 8.82 -12.62
N GLY A 240 -19.39 7.79 -11.94
CA GLY A 240 -17.95 7.51 -12.01
C GLY A 240 -17.60 6.02 -12.02
N ARG A 241 -16.45 5.72 -11.43
CA ARG A 241 -15.91 4.36 -11.33
C ARG A 241 -16.67 3.52 -10.31
N HIS A 242 -16.86 2.25 -10.63
CA HIS A 242 -17.26 1.26 -9.65
C HIS A 242 -16.03 0.82 -8.88
N LEU A 243 -16.00 1.07 -7.58
CA LEU A 243 -14.86 0.84 -6.70
C LEU A 243 -15.24 -0.08 -5.55
N TYR A 244 -14.46 -1.13 -5.36
CA TYR A 244 -14.52 -1.94 -4.15
C TYR A 244 -13.18 -1.88 -3.42
N VAL A 245 -13.22 -1.66 -2.12
CA VAL A 245 -12.05 -1.82 -1.25
C VAL A 245 -11.92 -3.30 -0.90
N LEU A 246 -10.74 -3.84 -1.05
CA LEU A 246 -10.36 -5.13 -0.50
C LEU A 246 -10.12 -4.95 1.00
N TYR A 247 -11.22 -5.01 1.75
CA TYR A 247 -11.28 -4.55 3.13
C TYR A 247 -10.79 -5.61 4.13
N ASN A 248 -9.90 -5.19 5.03
CA ASN A 248 -9.47 -5.94 6.18
C ASN A 248 -10.12 -5.36 7.46
N PRO A 249 -11.02 -6.11 8.13
CA PRO A 249 -11.71 -5.61 9.32
C PRO A 249 -10.77 -5.15 10.46
N ALA A 250 -9.55 -5.71 10.54
CA ALA A 250 -8.57 -5.30 11.55
C ALA A 250 -8.09 -3.84 11.39
N THR A 251 -8.35 -3.20 10.26
CA THR A 251 -7.99 -1.80 10.01
C THR A 251 -9.03 -0.80 10.54
N GLU A 252 -10.21 -1.30 10.92
CA GLU A 252 -11.31 -0.54 11.49
C GLU A 252 -11.63 0.76 10.73
N ARG A 253 -11.63 1.91 11.41
CA ARG A 253 -11.97 3.22 10.82
C ARG A 253 -11.06 3.64 9.65
N ARG A 254 -9.89 3.04 9.50
CA ARG A 254 -8.97 3.33 8.38
C ARG A 254 -9.39 2.66 7.08
N ILE A 255 -10.27 1.65 7.18
CA ILE A 255 -10.89 0.93 6.04
C ILE A 255 -9.84 0.49 5.00
N GLY A 256 -8.74 -0.09 5.47
CA GLY A 256 -7.62 -0.50 4.62
C GLY A 256 -7.64 -1.98 4.25
N THR A 257 -6.79 -2.35 3.34
CA THR A 257 -6.38 -3.74 3.05
C THR A 257 -5.29 -4.17 4.03
N SER A 258 -4.48 -3.21 4.45
CA SER A 258 -3.55 -3.26 5.57
C SER A 258 -3.59 -1.93 6.33
N HIS A 259 -2.84 -1.83 7.44
CA HIS A 259 -2.75 -0.57 8.18
C HIS A 259 -2.05 0.55 7.38
N SER A 260 -1.28 0.20 6.34
CA SER A 260 -0.57 1.14 5.48
C SER A 260 -1.24 1.31 4.12
N PHE A 261 -1.93 0.31 3.62
CA PHE A 261 -2.44 0.27 2.26
C PHE A 261 -3.94 0.06 2.17
N PHE A 262 -4.47 0.69 1.17
CA PHE A 262 -5.81 0.62 0.66
C PHE A 262 -5.72 0.08 -0.77
N ALA A 263 -6.19 -1.13 -1.00
CA ALA A 263 -6.27 -1.74 -2.31
C ALA A 263 -7.70 -1.69 -2.79
N THR A 264 -7.94 -1.10 -3.95
CA THR A 264 -9.24 -1.09 -4.58
C THR A 264 -9.21 -1.80 -5.92
N ILE A 265 -10.30 -2.49 -6.23
CA ILE A 265 -10.60 -2.92 -7.60
C ILE A 265 -11.59 -1.92 -8.18
N ALA A 266 -11.16 -1.28 -9.27
CA ALA A 266 -11.94 -0.30 -10.00
C ALA A 266 -12.38 -0.86 -11.35
N LYS A 267 -13.64 -0.63 -11.73
CA LYS A 267 -14.13 -0.86 -13.09
C LYS A 267 -14.77 0.43 -13.62
N LEU A 268 -14.32 0.90 -14.77
CA LEU A 268 -14.90 2.04 -15.46
C LEU A 268 -15.47 1.58 -16.81
N PRO A 269 -16.78 1.80 -17.05
CA PRO A 269 -17.41 1.44 -18.32
C PRO A 269 -16.79 2.16 -19.52
N PRO A 270 -17.02 1.67 -20.76
CA PRO A 270 -16.57 2.33 -21.98
C PRO A 270 -17.00 3.79 -22.08
N GLY A 271 -16.08 4.66 -22.53
CA GLY A 271 -16.36 6.07 -22.80
C GLY A 271 -16.70 6.92 -21.59
N LYS A 272 -16.44 6.44 -20.36
CA LYS A 272 -16.67 7.21 -19.14
C LYS A 272 -15.43 7.96 -18.68
N VAL A 273 -15.67 9.07 -17.99
CA VAL A 273 -14.62 9.94 -17.42
C VAL A 273 -15.01 10.21 -16.00
N ASP A 274 -14.11 10.00 -15.04
CA ASP A 274 -14.34 10.41 -13.66
C ASP A 274 -14.05 11.91 -13.46
N GLN A 275 -14.56 12.45 -12.37
CA GLN A 275 -14.40 13.87 -12.04
C GLN A 275 -12.94 14.17 -11.66
N PRO A 276 -12.38 15.32 -12.08
CA PRO A 276 -11.10 15.79 -11.57
C PRO A 276 -11.17 16.01 -10.06
N HIS A 277 -10.31 15.33 -9.34
CA HIS A 277 -10.20 15.38 -7.88
C HIS A 277 -8.74 15.32 -7.45
N ARG A 278 -8.49 15.46 -6.16
CA ARG A 278 -7.14 15.30 -5.59
C ARG A 278 -7.19 14.82 -4.15
N HIS A 279 -6.14 14.15 -3.74
CA HIS A 279 -5.91 13.69 -2.37
C HIS A 279 -4.41 13.58 -2.09
N THR A 280 -4.03 13.59 -0.80
CA THR A 280 -2.61 13.55 -0.41
C THR A 280 -1.99 12.17 -0.51
N SER A 281 -2.80 11.10 -0.50
CA SER A 281 -2.29 9.74 -0.71
C SER A 281 -1.79 9.53 -2.14
N ALA A 282 -0.71 8.76 -2.28
CA ALA A 282 -0.26 8.27 -3.56
C ALA A 282 -1.24 7.23 -4.14
N ALA A 283 -1.33 7.10 -5.46
CA ALA A 283 -2.10 6.05 -6.12
C ALA A 283 -1.30 5.42 -7.27
N ILE A 284 -1.21 4.09 -7.24
CA ILE A 284 -0.54 3.27 -8.25
C ILE A 284 -1.58 2.30 -8.81
N ASN A 285 -1.82 2.36 -10.13
CA ASN A 285 -2.76 1.48 -10.83
C ASN A 285 -2.01 0.39 -11.59
N TYR A 286 -2.37 -0.86 -11.41
CA TYR A 286 -2.08 -1.92 -12.36
C TYR A 286 -3.31 -2.16 -13.23
N ILE A 287 -3.19 -1.98 -14.53
CA ILE A 287 -4.29 -2.13 -15.47
C ILE A 287 -4.49 -3.61 -15.78
N MET A 288 -5.49 -4.21 -15.15
CA MET A 288 -5.79 -5.64 -15.29
C MET A 288 -6.39 -5.97 -16.64
N TRP A 289 -7.18 -5.04 -17.18
CA TRP A 289 -7.87 -5.18 -18.48
C TRP A 289 -8.26 -3.82 -19.04
N GLY A 290 -8.30 -3.71 -20.37
CA GLY A 290 -8.77 -2.53 -21.09
C GLY A 290 -7.72 -1.45 -21.28
N ASN A 291 -8.17 -0.26 -21.62
CA ASN A 291 -7.31 0.88 -21.90
C ASN A 291 -7.98 2.22 -21.61
N GLY A 292 -7.16 3.25 -21.48
CA GLY A 292 -7.66 4.57 -21.18
C GLY A 292 -6.57 5.64 -21.22
N LYS A 293 -6.90 6.75 -20.59
CA LYS A 293 -6.00 7.88 -20.36
C LYS A 293 -6.25 8.50 -19.00
N SER A 294 -5.22 9.08 -18.42
CA SER A 294 -5.32 9.95 -17.25
C SER A 294 -4.90 11.37 -17.62
N VAL A 295 -5.42 12.34 -16.89
CA VAL A 295 -4.88 13.70 -16.86
C VAL A 295 -4.42 13.96 -15.45
N VAL A 296 -3.12 14.22 -15.27
CA VAL A 296 -2.50 14.49 -13.97
C VAL A 296 -1.79 15.84 -14.05
N ASN A 297 -2.23 16.81 -13.26
CA ASN A 297 -1.75 18.21 -13.34
C ASN A 297 -1.68 18.77 -14.75
N GLY A 298 -2.66 18.41 -15.63
CA GLY A 298 -2.73 18.83 -17.02
C GLY A 298 -1.95 17.95 -18.00
N GLU A 299 -1.07 17.08 -17.53
CA GLU A 299 -0.35 16.10 -18.36
C GLU A 299 -1.28 14.95 -18.75
N LYS A 300 -1.31 14.61 -20.04
CA LYS A 300 -2.15 13.53 -20.60
C LYS A 300 -1.31 12.28 -20.78
N ILE A 301 -1.67 11.22 -20.10
CA ILE A 301 -0.99 9.93 -20.14
C ILE A 301 -1.96 8.87 -20.64
N GLN A 302 -1.48 8.01 -21.54
CA GLN A 302 -2.21 6.84 -22.03
C GLN A 302 -1.65 5.58 -21.37
N TRP A 303 -2.52 4.63 -21.11
CA TRP A 303 -2.19 3.35 -20.53
C TRP A 303 -3.12 2.25 -21.06
N GLN A 304 -2.69 1.02 -20.97
CA GLN A 304 -3.39 -0.16 -21.44
C GLN A 304 -3.18 -1.36 -20.51
N GLU A 305 -3.86 -2.47 -20.79
CA GLU A 305 -3.72 -3.73 -20.06
C GLU A 305 -2.26 -4.13 -19.87
N GLY A 306 -1.93 -4.45 -18.60
CA GLY A 306 -0.59 -4.86 -18.17
C GLY A 306 0.33 -3.70 -17.79
N ASP A 307 -0.05 -2.46 -18.02
CA ASP A 307 0.73 -1.29 -17.60
C ASP A 307 0.59 -1.04 -16.09
N LEU A 308 1.66 -0.50 -15.50
CA LEU A 308 1.68 0.02 -14.13
C LEU A 308 1.80 1.54 -14.16
N HIS A 309 0.83 2.26 -13.59
CA HIS A 309 0.71 3.71 -13.69
C HIS A 309 0.71 4.38 -12.32
N PHE A 310 1.68 5.25 -12.04
CA PHE A 310 1.65 6.16 -10.90
C PHE A 310 0.75 7.34 -11.21
N SER A 311 -0.52 7.28 -10.79
CA SER A 311 -1.60 8.13 -11.27
C SER A 311 -1.95 9.32 -10.37
N ALA A 312 -1.58 9.26 -9.11
CA ALA A 312 -1.83 10.34 -8.16
C ALA A 312 -0.57 10.63 -7.34
N PRO A 313 0.34 11.48 -7.84
CA PRO A 313 1.50 11.91 -7.08
C PRO A 313 1.11 13.02 -6.09
N GLY A 314 0.88 12.63 -4.83
CA GLY A 314 0.54 13.56 -3.75
C GLY A 314 -0.72 14.39 -4.05
N TRP A 315 -0.69 15.69 -3.76
CA TRP A 315 -1.82 16.61 -3.94
C TRP A 315 -2.13 16.99 -5.41
N SER A 316 -1.69 16.18 -6.36
CA SER A 316 -1.91 16.41 -7.79
C SER A 316 -3.37 16.26 -8.19
N VAL A 317 -3.88 17.18 -8.99
CA VAL A 317 -5.20 17.04 -9.61
C VAL A 317 -5.14 15.95 -10.66
N HIS A 318 -6.01 14.97 -10.56
CA HIS A 318 -6.06 13.86 -11.52
C HIS A 318 -7.48 13.39 -11.82
N ASN A 319 -7.64 12.79 -12.98
CA ASN A 319 -8.83 12.05 -13.38
C ASN A 319 -8.48 10.99 -14.42
N HIS A 320 -9.40 10.02 -14.62
CA HIS A 320 -9.24 8.91 -15.53
C HIS A 320 -10.38 8.85 -16.53
N ALA A 321 -10.07 8.43 -17.74
CA ALA A 321 -11.05 8.20 -18.79
C ALA A 321 -10.81 6.84 -19.43
N SER A 322 -11.87 6.04 -19.54
CA SER A 322 -11.85 4.81 -20.33
C SER A 322 -12.02 5.10 -21.80
N ARG A 323 -11.48 4.21 -22.63
CA ARG A 323 -11.75 4.15 -24.07
C ARG A 323 -12.82 3.11 -24.39
N ASP A 324 -12.76 2.57 -25.58
CA ASP A 324 -13.81 1.77 -26.22
C ASP A 324 -14.21 0.49 -25.45
N GLN A 325 -13.29 -0.06 -24.64
CA GLN A 325 -13.52 -1.30 -23.90
C GLN A 325 -13.79 -1.08 -22.40
N GLY A 326 -13.66 0.15 -21.91
CA GLY A 326 -13.59 0.38 -20.48
C GLY A 326 -12.25 -0.07 -19.89
N PHE A 327 -12.16 -0.19 -18.58
CA PHE A 327 -11.00 -0.81 -17.91
C PHE A 327 -11.35 -1.41 -16.56
N VAL A 328 -10.51 -2.33 -16.13
CA VAL A 328 -10.44 -2.83 -14.75
C VAL A 328 -9.02 -2.62 -14.25
N ALA A 329 -8.87 -2.09 -13.04
CA ALA A 329 -7.57 -1.86 -12.43
C ALA A 329 -7.56 -2.21 -10.94
N LEU A 330 -6.44 -2.73 -10.46
CA LEU A 330 -6.07 -2.70 -9.05
C LEU A 330 -5.39 -1.35 -8.78
N THR A 331 -5.88 -0.61 -7.80
CA THR A 331 -5.25 0.63 -7.32
C THR A 331 -4.75 0.45 -5.91
N ILE A 332 -3.47 0.67 -5.68
CA ILE A 332 -2.83 0.68 -4.36
C ILE A 332 -2.58 2.12 -3.94
N GLN A 333 -3.02 2.46 -2.74
CA GLN A 333 -2.84 3.78 -2.13
C GLN A 333 -2.38 3.65 -0.68
N ASP A 334 -1.63 4.62 -0.19
CA ASP A 334 -1.22 4.74 1.22
C ASP A 334 -2.24 5.51 2.09
N HIS A 335 -3.49 5.46 1.69
CA HIS A 335 -4.65 6.12 2.31
C HIS A 335 -4.77 5.87 3.83
N PRO A 336 -4.76 4.60 4.32
CA PRO A 336 -4.87 4.31 5.75
C PRO A 336 -3.72 4.89 6.58
N LEU A 337 -2.52 4.95 6.01
CA LEU A 337 -1.37 5.57 6.64
C LEU A 337 -1.61 7.07 6.86
N HIS A 338 -2.10 7.78 5.84
CA HIS A 338 -2.42 9.20 5.94
C HIS A 338 -3.58 9.47 6.91
N ILE A 339 -4.58 8.59 7.01
CA ILE A 339 -5.63 8.68 8.04
C ILE A 339 -5.01 8.55 9.44
N ALA A 340 -4.10 7.58 9.64
CA ALA A 340 -3.44 7.37 10.92
C ALA A 340 -2.58 8.56 11.36
N MET A 341 -1.95 9.25 10.40
CA MET A 341 -1.13 10.45 10.63
C MET A 341 -1.96 11.75 10.61
N GLU A 342 -3.28 11.66 10.43
CA GLU A 342 -4.17 12.83 10.28
C GLU A 342 -3.76 13.79 9.15
N SER A 343 -3.14 13.25 8.10
CA SER A 343 -2.61 14.00 6.95
C SER A 343 -3.38 13.76 5.65
N LEU A 344 -4.48 12.99 5.70
CA LEU A 344 -5.28 12.73 4.52
C LEU A 344 -6.18 13.92 4.19
N LEU A 345 -5.77 14.67 3.18
CA LEU A 345 -6.60 15.71 2.58
C LEU A 345 -7.28 15.13 1.34
N TRP A 346 -8.54 15.51 1.15
CA TRP A 346 -9.35 15.14 0.00
C TRP A 346 -10.12 16.32 -0.56
N GLN A 347 -10.16 16.45 -1.86
CA GLN A 347 -11.03 17.39 -2.56
C GLN A 347 -11.70 16.68 -3.72
N GLU A 348 -13.01 16.42 -3.56
CA GLU A 348 -13.83 15.63 -4.48
C GLU A 348 -14.00 16.26 -5.85
N THR A 349 -14.18 17.56 -5.89
CA THR A 349 -14.16 18.38 -7.11
C THR A 349 -13.35 19.63 -6.83
N LEU A 350 -12.77 20.25 -7.85
CA LEU A 350 -11.97 21.46 -7.66
C LEU A 350 -12.76 22.66 -7.09
N LYS A 351 -14.09 22.54 -7.02
CA LYS A 351 -14.99 23.55 -6.41
C LYS A 351 -15.46 23.15 -5.01
N SER A 352 -15.20 21.92 -4.57
CA SER A 352 -15.59 21.44 -3.24
C SER A 352 -14.62 21.95 -2.16
N PRO A 353 -15.04 21.99 -0.89
CA PRO A 353 -14.13 22.19 0.22
C PRO A 353 -13.04 21.12 0.24
N ILE A 354 -11.88 21.48 0.77
CA ILE A 354 -10.84 20.51 1.14
C ILE A 354 -11.24 19.93 2.49
N LEU A 355 -11.32 18.59 2.56
CA LEU A 355 -11.68 17.86 3.77
C LEU A 355 -10.43 17.14 4.33
N LYS A 356 -10.32 17.10 5.65
CA LYS A 356 -9.37 16.26 6.37
C LYS A 356 -10.06 14.96 6.75
N LEU A 357 -9.90 13.93 5.92
CA LEU A 357 -10.54 12.63 6.16
C LEU A 357 -9.97 11.94 7.40
N GLY A 358 -10.84 11.25 8.14
CA GLY A 358 -10.51 10.57 9.38
C GLY A 358 -10.76 11.41 10.64
N SER A 359 -10.87 12.73 10.53
CA SER A 359 -11.28 13.64 11.62
C SER A 359 -12.50 14.49 11.28
N GLU A 360 -12.84 14.60 10.00
CA GLU A 360 -14.07 15.25 9.52
C GLU A 360 -15.01 14.21 8.92
N GLN A 361 -16.26 14.63 8.67
CA GLN A 361 -17.24 13.77 8.05
C GLN A 361 -16.76 13.32 6.66
N GLY A 362 -16.96 12.03 6.36
CA GLY A 362 -16.62 11.46 5.07
C GLY A 362 -17.41 12.08 3.91
N ILE A 363 -16.92 11.86 2.71
CA ILE A 363 -17.52 12.32 1.46
C ILE A 363 -18.05 11.15 0.67
N GLN A 364 -19.04 11.42 -0.18
CA GLN A 364 -19.53 10.47 -1.17
C GLN A 364 -18.80 10.71 -2.49
N THR A 365 -17.99 9.74 -2.90
CA THR A 365 -17.34 9.78 -4.20
C THR A 365 -18.20 9.11 -5.25
N ASN A 366 -18.13 9.60 -6.51
CA ASN A 366 -18.85 9.02 -7.66
C ASN A 366 -20.40 9.02 -7.57
N LEU A 367 -20.98 9.65 -6.59
CA LEU A 367 -22.43 9.88 -6.56
C LEU A 367 -22.73 11.26 -7.15
N SER A 368 -23.76 11.36 -8.00
CA SER A 368 -24.31 12.65 -8.33
C SER A 368 -24.91 13.23 -7.05
N ARG A 369 -24.52 14.45 -6.70
CA ARG A 369 -25.24 15.16 -5.64
C ARG A 369 -26.68 15.32 -6.12
N VAL A 370 -27.59 14.60 -5.49
CA VAL A 370 -29.00 14.94 -5.59
C VAL A 370 -29.07 16.36 -5.04
N ALA A 371 -29.45 17.31 -5.90
CA ALA A 371 -29.70 18.68 -5.46
C ALA A 371 -30.72 18.62 -4.34
N ALA A 372 -30.31 19.05 -3.15
CA ALA A 372 -31.21 19.19 -2.01
C ALA A 372 -32.15 20.36 -2.27
#